data_888c94c243ab9dffed9e3942df3a426c
#
_entry.id   888c94c243ab9dffed9e3942df3a426c
#
_cell.length_a   1.000
_cell.length_b   1.000
_cell.length_c   1.000
_cell.angle_alpha   90.00
_cell.angle_beta   90.00
_cell.angle_gamma   90.00
#
_symmetry.space_group_name_H-M   'P 1'
#
loop_
_entity.id
_entity.type
_entity.pdbx_description
1 polymer ?
#
loop_
_entity_poly.entity_id
_entity_poly.type
_entity_poly.pdbx_seq_one_letter_code
_entity_poly.pdbx_strand_id
1 'polypeptide(L)'
;VTRLSAATLAGLPATVHRPAYDRTALKAGIVHLGLGAFARGHLAEYTEDALEKRFGAWGVVGASLQRPDQRDRLKPQDGLYTLLKLAPTGPELRVIGSVLDVLVAPESPSALIARLASPETRIVSLTVTEKGYCHDPATGRLKADHPDIVHDLANPQAPRSAVGILVAGLKARRDAGLGPFTALCCDNLPSNGHVLRGLVRDFAALTDDKLAAWIEANGAFPATMVDRIVPATTEADIAEVARLIGLEDAAPVIGEPFRQWAIEDVFVAGRPDWDQVGAQMVSEVAPFEFMKLRMLNGAHSSLAYLGYLAGHETVAEASGDPVLARFLQGLWAEIVPTVPAPQGVVLGDYAKALLTRFQNPAIRHRTWQIAMDGSQKLPQRLLGTIRERLRAGAPIDHLALGVAAWMRYVTGTDEKGGAIDVRDPLVAELKRRTEAAGRDASALVEALTGIEAIFGSDLPGDLRFTKPVTAHLASLFDKGAKATAASLG
;
A
#
# COMPACT_ATOMS: atom_id res chain seq x y z
N VAL A 1 -4.29 28.44 20.13
CA VAL A 1 -3.91 27.10 20.64
C VAL A 1 -2.40 26.95 20.41
N THR A 2 -1.68 26.46 21.42
CA THR A 2 -0.24 26.22 21.31
C THR A 2 0.02 25.02 20.43
N ARG A 3 1.01 25.10 19.53
CA ARG A 3 1.34 24.03 18.58
C ARG A 3 2.27 22.99 19.22
N LEU A 4 2.09 21.72 18.80
CA LEU A 4 3.03 20.64 19.10
C LEU A 4 4.43 21.01 18.59
N SER A 5 5.44 20.92 19.45
CA SER A 5 6.85 21.20 19.13
C SER A 5 7.75 20.54 20.18
N ALA A 6 9.07 20.57 19.98
CA ALA A 6 10.02 20.09 20.98
C ALA A 6 9.85 20.79 22.34
N ALA A 7 9.53 22.08 22.33
CA ALA A 7 9.33 22.86 23.55
C ALA A 7 8.04 22.49 24.31
N THR A 8 7.04 21.94 23.65
CA THR A 8 5.73 21.61 24.24
C THR A 8 5.58 20.13 24.60
N LEU A 9 6.51 19.25 24.19
CA LEU A 9 6.46 17.81 24.46
C LEU A 9 6.28 17.48 25.95
N ALA A 10 6.94 18.19 26.83
CA ALA A 10 6.90 17.93 28.26
C ALA A 10 5.50 18.19 28.89
N GLY A 11 4.70 19.06 28.25
CA GLY A 11 3.35 19.42 28.70
C GLY A 11 2.23 18.49 28.20
N LEU A 12 2.54 17.49 27.41
CA LEU A 12 1.53 16.53 26.92
C LEU A 12 0.94 15.68 28.05
N PRO A 13 -0.34 15.26 27.94
CA PRO A 13 -0.95 14.33 28.88
C PRO A 13 -0.12 13.05 29.05
N ALA A 14 -0.13 12.47 30.26
CA ALA A 14 0.59 11.24 30.57
C ALA A 14 0.13 10.03 29.73
N THR A 15 -1.05 10.09 29.17
CA THR A 15 -1.62 9.08 28.27
C THR A 15 -1.03 9.11 26.86
N VAL A 16 -0.28 10.16 26.50
CA VAL A 16 0.38 10.32 25.22
C VAL A 16 1.82 9.83 25.31
N HIS A 17 2.14 8.76 24.60
CA HIS A 17 3.53 8.28 24.54
C HIS A 17 4.40 9.29 23.78
N ARG A 18 5.59 9.56 24.32
CA ARG A 18 6.55 10.55 23.81
C ARG A 18 7.87 9.88 23.46
N PRO A 19 8.65 10.42 22.48
CA PRO A 19 9.99 9.94 22.22
C PRO A 19 10.81 9.87 23.51
N ALA A 20 11.38 8.70 23.82
CA ALA A 20 12.14 8.45 25.05
C ALA A 20 13.64 8.67 24.88
N TYR A 21 14.08 9.20 23.75
CA TYR A 21 15.48 9.47 23.41
C TYR A 21 15.74 10.97 23.20
N ASP A 22 17.01 11.37 23.25
CA ASP A 22 17.41 12.75 22.98
C ASP A 22 17.39 13.04 21.47
N ARG A 23 16.34 13.72 21.01
CA ARG A 23 16.20 14.13 19.61
C ARG A 23 17.28 15.11 19.14
N THR A 24 17.89 15.88 20.04
CA THR A 24 18.94 16.86 19.66
C THR A 24 20.22 16.17 19.22
N ALA A 25 20.46 14.94 19.71
CA ALA A 25 21.57 14.10 19.33
C ALA A 25 21.28 13.19 18.13
N LEU A 26 20.03 13.14 17.68
CA LEU A 26 19.62 12.24 16.60
C LEU A 26 20.14 12.72 15.24
N LYS A 27 20.92 11.87 14.58
CA LYS A 27 21.41 12.09 13.21
C LYS A 27 20.56 11.34 12.20
N ALA A 28 20.41 11.93 11.01
CA ALA A 28 19.64 11.34 9.94
C ALA A 28 20.43 10.27 9.19
N GLY A 29 20.00 9.01 9.31
CA GLY A 29 20.53 7.87 8.54
C GLY A 29 19.63 7.43 7.40
N ILE A 30 18.38 7.91 7.37
CA ILE A 30 17.35 7.55 6.38
C ILE A 30 16.88 8.81 5.66
N VAL A 31 16.80 8.74 4.34
CA VAL A 31 16.03 9.68 3.53
C VAL A 31 14.80 8.97 3.01
N HIS A 32 13.61 9.58 3.15
CA HIS A 32 12.37 8.97 2.67
C HIS A 32 11.74 9.82 1.55
N LEU A 33 11.66 9.25 0.35
CA LEU A 33 11.00 9.87 -0.79
C LEU A 33 9.48 9.61 -0.75
N GLY A 34 8.69 10.68 -0.72
CA GLY A 34 7.24 10.57 -0.62
C GLY A 34 6.72 10.44 0.80
N LEU A 35 7.11 11.36 1.72
CA LEU A 35 6.70 11.33 3.13
C LEU A 35 5.21 11.59 3.32
N GLY A 36 4.36 10.64 2.92
CA GLY A 36 2.92 10.65 3.09
C GLY A 36 2.45 10.11 4.45
N ALA A 37 1.13 9.97 4.60
CA ALA A 37 0.52 9.42 5.82
C ALA A 37 0.98 7.98 6.08
N PHE A 38 1.07 7.15 5.04
CA PHE A 38 1.50 5.75 5.20
C PHE A 38 2.92 5.64 5.76
N ALA A 39 3.89 6.33 5.16
CA ALA A 39 5.27 6.30 5.64
C ALA A 39 5.39 6.80 7.10
N ARG A 40 4.65 7.86 7.44
CA ARG A 40 4.61 8.42 8.79
C ARG A 40 3.90 7.49 9.79
N GLY A 41 2.89 6.76 9.36
CA GLY A 41 2.18 5.76 10.17
C GLY A 41 2.78 4.36 10.14
N HIS A 42 3.85 4.10 9.40
CA HIS A 42 4.45 2.77 9.27
C HIS A 42 5.97 2.80 9.51
N LEU A 43 6.77 3.14 8.49
CA LEU A 43 8.23 3.17 8.58
C LEU A 43 8.73 4.07 9.72
N ALA A 44 8.14 5.26 9.89
CA ALA A 44 8.57 6.18 10.92
C ALA A 44 8.24 5.65 12.34
N GLU A 45 7.12 4.93 12.53
CA GLU A 45 6.80 4.28 13.81
C GLU A 45 7.76 3.12 14.11
N TYR A 46 8.07 2.26 13.13
CA TYR A 46 9.08 1.21 13.32
C TYR A 46 10.45 1.80 13.67
N THR A 47 10.82 2.91 13.04
CA THR A 47 12.08 3.60 13.32
C THR A 47 12.07 4.27 14.70
N GLU A 48 10.94 4.85 15.11
CA GLU A 48 10.72 5.38 16.45
C GLU A 48 10.95 4.31 17.52
N ASP A 49 10.28 3.16 17.38
CA ASP A 49 10.43 2.05 18.33
C ASP A 49 11.86 1.49 18.37
N ALA A 50 12.53 1.41 17.22
CA ALA A 50 13.92 0.97 17.15
C ALA A 50 14.86 1.94 17.86
N LEU A 51 14.65 3.26 17.71
CA LEU A 51 15.41 4.31 18.40
C LEU A 51 15.18 4.30 19.92
N GLU A 52 13.94 4.06 20.36
CA GLU A 52 13.63 3.93 21.79
C GLU A 52 14.29 2.68 22.40
N LYS A 53 14.37 1.59 21.64
CA LYS A 53 15.01 0.36 22.10
C LYS A 53 16.53 0.45 22.10
N ARG A 54 17.12 0.99 21.04
CA ARG A 54 18.53 1.25 20.89
C ARG A 54 18.78 2.52 20.08
N PHE A 55 19.17 3.57 20.77
CA PHE A 55 19.50 4.85 20.14
C PHE A 55 20.62 4.69 19.11
N GLY A 56 20.47 5.38 17.97
CA GLY A 56 21.42 5.34 16.86
C GLY A 56 21.17 6.45 15.85
N ALA A 57 22.06 6.59 14.88
CA ALA A 57 21.95 7.60 13.83
C ALA A 57 20.97 7.15 12.71
N TRP A 58 19.68 7.06 13.07
CA TRP A 58 18.62 6.56 12.20
C TRP A 58 17.43 7.51 12.04
N GLY A 59 17.63 8.79 12.34
CA GLY A 59 16.62 9.81 12.06
C GLY A 59 16.25 9.85 10.58
N VAL A 60 15.03 10.28 10.29
CA VAL A 60 14.46 10.33 8.95
C VAL A 60 14.40 11.77 8.45
N VAL A 61 14.95 12.04 7.26
CA VAL A 61 14.68 13.25 6.49
C VAL A 61 13.70 12.87 5.38
N GLY A 62 12.50 13.46 5.43
CA GLY A 62 11.50 13.28 4.38
C GLY A 62 11.81 14.12 3.15
N ALA A 63 11.32 13.69 1.99
CA ALA A 63 11.35 14.49 0.76
C ALA A 63 9.98 14.44 0.09
N SER A 64 9.35 15.60 -0.07
CA SER A 64 8.16 15.77 -0.90
C SER A 64 8.60 15.94 -2.35
N LEU A 65 8.03 15.13 -3.27
CA LEU A 65 8.43 15.16 -4.69
C LEU A 65 7.64 16.16 -5.52
N GLN A 66 6.52 16.68 -5.02
CA GLN A 66 5.63 17.56 -5.79
C GLN A 66 5.27 18.86 -5.05
N ARG A 67 4.80 18.76 -3.80
CA ARG A 67 4.19 19.88 -3.05
C ARG A 67 4.87 20.10 -1.71
N PRO A 68 4.87 21.34 -1.18
CA PRO A 68 5.47 21.68 0.10
C PRO A 68 4.60 21.33 1.31
N ASP A 69 3.35 20.88 1.13
CA ASP A 69 2.33 20.75 2.20
C ASP A 69 2.84 20.01 3.44
N GLN A 70 3.58 18.92 3.26
CA GLN A 70 4.09 18.14 4.40
C GLN A 70 5.18 18.89 5.17
N ARG A 71 6.09 19.57 4.45
CA ARG A 71 7.10 20.45 5.08
C ARG A 71 6.43 21.57 5.86
N ASP A 72 5.46 22.25 5.25
CA ASP A 72 4.83 23.44 5.83
C ASP A 72 4.03 23.10 7.09
N ARG A 73 3.51 21.86 7.18
CA ARG A 73 2.86 21.34 8.38
C ARG A 73 3.86 20.86 9.45
N LEU A 74 4.88 20.09 9.06
CA LEU A 74 5.80 19.44 10.00
C LEU A 74 6.93 20.35 10.49
N LYS A 75 7.45 21.24 9.63
CA LYS A 75 8.58 22.10 10.02
C LYS A 75 8.29 22.99 11.21
N PRO A 76 7.11 23.65 11.33
CA PRO A 76 6.76 24.42 12.52
C PRO A 76 6.54 23.59 13.78
N GLN A 77 6.53 22.24 13.65
CA GLN A 77 6.40 21.26 14.73
C GLN A 77 7.72 20.51 15.00
N ASP A 78 8.85 21.03 14.51
CA ASP A 78 10.16 20.37 14.62
C ASP A 78 10.17 18.93 14.07
N GLY A 79 9.34 18.64 13.06
CA GLY A 79 9.15 17.30 12.49
C GLY A 79 8.27 16.35 13.32
N LEU A 80 7.81 16.78 14.49
CA LEU A 80 6.94 16.00 15.37
C LEU A 80 5.52 15.92 14.82
N TYR A 81 4.84 14.81 15.07
CA TYR A 81 3.41 14.65 14.81
C TYR A 81 2.85 13.51 15.66
N THR A 82 1.54 13.52 15.85
CA THR A 82 0.83 12.48 16.60
C THR A 82 0.42 11.35 15.66
N LEU A 83 0.68 10.12 16.08
CA LEU A 83 0.06 8.92 15.53
C LEU A 83 -1.08 8.50 16.47
N LEU A 84 -2.31 8.57 15.98
CA LEU A 84 -3.51 8.10 16.65
C LEU A 84 -3.86 6.71 16.12
N LYS A 85 -3.73 5.68 16.97
CA LYS A 85 -4.13 4.31 16.64
C LYS A 85 -5.55 4.07 17.15
N LEU A 86 -6.45 3.72 16.24
CA LEU A 86 -7.85 3.45 16.52
C LEU A 86 -8.05 1.97 16.90
N ALA A 87 -7.77 1.65 18.16
CA ALA A 87 -8.01 0.32 18.70
C ALA A 87 -9.48 0.14 19.13
N PRO A 88 -10.03 -1.09 19.09
CA PRO A 88 -11.38 -1.37 19.59
C PRO A 88 -11.57 -1.02 21.08
N THR A 89 -10.49 -1.04 21.85
CA THR A 89 -10.44 -0.70 23.28
C THR A 89 -10.37 0.80 23.57
N GLY A 90 -10.20 1.62 22.54
CA GLY A 90 -10.07 3.06 22.62
C GLY A 90 -8.83 3.59 21.90
N PRO A 91 -8.71 4.91 21.78
CA PRO A 91 -7.60 5.55 21.05
C PRO A 91 -6.27 5.41 21.82
N GLU A 92 -5.22 5.03 21.10
CA GLU A 92 -3.84 5.06 21.60
C GLU A 92 -3.08 6.17 20.88
N LEU A 93 -2.45 7.06 21.67
CA LEU A 93 -1.74 8.23 21.13
C LEU A 93 -0.25 8.13 21.41
N ARG A 94 0.54 8.40 20.39
CA ARG A 94 1.98 8.62 20.54
C ARG A 94 2.45 9.76 19.63
N VAL A 95 3.46 10.49 20.09
CA VAL A 95 4.20 11.44 19.27
C VAL A 95 5.36 10.71 18.61
N ILE A 96 5.50 10.88 17.30
CA ILE A 96 6.63 10.38 16.51
C ILE A 96 7.68 11.48 16.42
N GLY A 97 8.91 11.16 16.82
CA GLY A 97 10.04 12.05 16.86
C GLY A 97 11.17 11.68 15.90
N SER A 98 11.07 10.55 15.21
CA SER A 98 12.10 10.05 14.29
C SER A 98 12.26 10.91 13.03
N VAL A 99 11.26 11.70 12.64
CA VAL A 99 11.33 12.63 11.50
C VAL A 99 12.00 13.94 11.95
N LEU A 100 13.10 14.30 11.29
CA LEU A 100 13.90 15.47 11.64
C LEU A 100 13.64 16.69 10.77
N ASP A 101 13.41 16.46 9.48
CA ASP A 101 13.20 17.54 8.49
C ASP A 101 12.44 17.00 7.27
N VAL A 102 11.91 17.92 6.46
CA VAL A 102 11.25 17.59 5.18
C VAL A 102 11.77 18.53 4.10
N LEU A 103 12.43 17.96 3.10
CA LEU A 103 12.86 18.64 1.89
C LEU A 103 11.73 18.67 0.84
N VAL A 104 11.77 19.65 -0.06
CA VAL A 104 10.84 19.74 -1.19
C VAL A 104 11.66 19.72 -2.48
N ALA A 105 11.61 18.59 -3.20
CA ALA A 105 12.45 18.35 -4.36
C ALA A 105 12.34 19.44 -5.45
N PRO A 106 11.15 19.93 -5.86
CA PRO A 106 11.02 21.00 -6.84
C PRO A 106 11.62 22.34 -6.40
N GLU A 107 11.65 22.63 -5.10
CA GLU A 107 12.18 23.90 -4.58
C GLU A 107 13.71 23.88 -4.44
N SER A 108 14.27 22.72 -4.10
CA SER A 108 15.71 22.57 -3.87
C SER A 108 16.22 21.18 -4.27
N PRO A 109 16.27 20.86 -5.57
CA PRO A 109 16.77 19.58 -6.05
C PRO A 109 18.21 19.30 -5.59
N SER A 110 19.06 20.33 -5.61
CA SER A 110 20.46 20.23 -5.19
C SER A 110 20.62 19.87 -3.71
N ALA A 111 19.77 20.41 -2.84
CA ALA A 111 19.79 20.08 -1.40
C ALA A 111 19.39 18.60 -1.17
N LEU A 112 18.43 18.10 -1.93
CA LEU A 112 18.03 16.69 -1.87
C LEU A 112 19.17 15.78 -2.36
N ILE A 113 19.77 16.08 -3.52
CA ILE A 113 20.90 15.31 -4.05
C ILE A 113 22.08 15.33 -3.07
N ALA A 114 22.41 16.49 -2.50
CA ALA A 114 23.46 16.62 -1.48
C ALA A 114 23.15 15.78 -0.24
N ARG A 115 21.88 15.75 0.19
CA ARG A 115 21.44 14.90 1.30
C ARG A 115 21.59 13.41 0.99
N LEU A 116 21.22 12.96 -0.22
CA LEU A 116 21.43 11.59 -0.66
C LEU A 116 22.91 11.23 -0.74
N ALA A 117 23.74 12.17 -1.17
CA ALA A 117 25.19 12.01 -1.27
C ALA A 117 25.93 12.03 0.09
N SER A 118 25.27 12.48 1.17
CA SER A 118 25.88 12.53 2.50
C SER A 118 26.36 11.14 2.97
N PRO A 119 27.57 11.02 3.56
CA PRO A 119 28.04 9.78 4.16
C PRO A 119 27.10 9.23 5.25
N GLU A 120 26.34 10.11 5.91
CA GLU A 120 25.38 9.73 6.94
C GLU A 120 24.14 9.01 6.36
N THR A 121 23.79 9.25 5.09
CA THR A 121 22.65 8.60 4.44
C THR A 121 22.99 7.16 4.08
N ARG A 122 22.37 6.22 4.76
CA ARG A 122 22.59 4.78 4.59
C ARG A 122 21.44 4.06 3.90
N ILE A 123 20.22 4.59 4.06
CA ILE A 123 19.01 4.05 3.46
C ILE A 123 18.25 5.19 2.77
N VAL A 124 17.77 4.94 1.56
CA VAL A 124 16.80 5.79 0.87
C VAL A 124 15.55 4.96 0.65
N SER A 125 14.50 5.24 1.40
CA SER A 125 13.23 4.53 1.32
C SER A 125 12.19 5.31 0.51
N LEU A 126 11.21 4.61 -0.08
CA LEU A 126 10.23 5.20 -1.00
C LEU A 126 8.80 4.75 -0.69
N THR A 127 7.87 5.73 -0.71
CA THR A 127 6.44 5.51 -0.86
C THR A 127 5.89 6.59 -1.81
N VAL A 128 6.07 6.38 -3.10
CA VAL A 128 5.79 7.37 -4.16
C VAL A 128 4.60 6.98 -5.04
N THR A 129 3.95 5.87 -4.70
CA THR A 129 2.89 5.19 -5.46
C THR A 129 3.36 4.61 -6.79
N GLU A 130 2.61 3.67 -7.35
CA GLU A 130 2.97 2.93 -8.57
C GLU A 130 3.30 3.86 -9.75
N LYS A 131 2.59 4.98 -9.87
CA LYS A 131 2.81 5.97 -10.95
C LYS A 131 4.15 6.70 -10.85
N GLY A 132 4.72 6.82 -9.65
CA GLY A 132 5.98 7.51 -9.40
C GLY A 132 7.22 6.79 -9.92
N TYR A 133 7.08 5.52 -10.33
CA TYR A 133 8.19 4.72 -10.82
C TYR A 133 8.43 4.84 -12.32
N CYS A 134 7.55 5.47 -13.08
CA CYS A 134 7.68 5.68 -14.53
C CYS A 134 8.00 4.38 -15.29
N HIS A 135 7.36 3.26 -14.90
CA HIS A 135 7.57 1.96 -15.50
C HIS A 135 6.38 1.54 -16.37
N ASP A 136 6.63 0.63 -17.28
CA ASP A 136 5.59 -0.09 -18.00
C ASP A 136 5.11 -1.27 -17.13
N PRO A 137 3.85 -1.29 -16.68
CA PRO A 137 3.33 -2.37 -15.83
C PRO A 137 3.36 -3.75 -16.49
N ALA A 138 3.31 -3.83 -17.82
CA ALA A 138 3.31 -5.08 -18.57
C ALA A 138 4.70 -5.74 -18.59
N THR A 139 5.76 -4.93 -18.62
CA THR A 139 7.14 -5.41 -18.75
C THR A 139 7.98 -5.23 -17.49
N GLY A 140 7.53 -4.40 -16.55
CA GLY A 140 8.30 -4.00 -15.37
C GLY A 140 9.52 -3.14 -15.69
N ARG A 141 9.73 -2.73 -16.96
CA ARG A 141 10.88 -1.98 -17.44
C ARG A 141 10.63 -0.47 -17.39
N LEU A 142 11.72 0.29 -17.36
CA LEU A 142 11.65 1.75 -17.41
C LEU A 142 10.98 2.21 -18.72
N LYS A 143 10.00 3.11 -18.60
CA LYS A 143 9.38 3.76 -19.74
C LYS A 143 10.21 4.99 -20.11
N ALA A 144 11.19 4.80 -21.00
CA ALA A 144 12.17 5.82 -21.34
C ALA A 144 11.55 7.08 -22.01
N ASP A 145 10.37 6.93 -22.62
CA ASP A 145 9.58 8.01 -23.23
C ASP A 145 8.62 8.72 -22.23
N HIS A 146 8.61 8.30 -20.95
CA HIS A 146 7.81 8.98 -19.94
C HIS A 146 8.29 10.44 -19.79
N PRO A 147 7.38 11.44 -19.73
CA PRO A 147 7.78 12.86 -19.68
C PRO A 147 8.79 13.20 -18.56
N ASP A 148 8.62 12.61 -17.37
CA ASP A 148 9.55 12.85 -16.27
C ASP A 148 10.93 12.21 -16.51
N ILE A 149 10.99 11.06 -17.16
CA ILE A 149 12.26 10.42 -17.53
C ILE A 149 12.99 11.24 -18.60
N VAL A 150 12.29 11.68 -19.63
CA VAL A 150 12.84 12.57 -20.65
C VAL A 150 13.36 13.86 -20.04
N HIS A 151 12.59 14.46 -19.10
CA HIS A 151 13.03 15.63 -18.36
C HIS A 151 14.32 15.37 -17.57
N ASP A 152 14.38 14.26 -16.83
CA ASP A 152 15.48 13.97 -15.92
C ASP A 152 16.79 13.65 -16.68
N LEU A 153 16.68 13.01 -17.84
CA LEU A 153 17.82 12.80 -18.75
C LEU A 153 18.41 14.13 -19.25
N ALA A 154 17.54 15.12 -19.52
CA ALA A 154 17.95 16.45 -19.97
C ALA A 154 18.41 17.36 -18.80
N ASN A 155 17.95 17.09 -17.57
CA ASN A 155 18.19 17.93 -16.38
C ASN A 155 18.71 17.09 -15.20
N PRO A 156 19.87 16.45 -15.28
CA PRO A 156 20.35 15.51 -14.27
C PRO A 156 20.62 16.13 -12.88
N GLN A 157 20.72 17.47 -12.80
CA GLN A 157 20.89 18.21 -11.55
C GLN A 157 19.55 18.61 -10.88
N ALA A 158 18.43 18.41 -11.58
CA ALA A 158 17.10 18.73 -11.09
C ALA A 158 16.08 17.65 -11.48
N PRO A 159 16.31 16.37 -11.11
CA PRO A 159 15.41 15.26 -11.45
C PRO A 159 14.06 15.41 -10.74
N ARG A 160 13.00 14.95 -11.40
CA ARG A 160 11.61 14.96 -10.92
C ARG A 160 11.10 13.59 -10.55
N SER A 161 11.53 12.55 -11.28
CA SER A 161 11.13 11.18 -10.99
C SER A 161 11.89 10.63 -9.80
N ALA A 162 11.27 9.70 -9.05
CA ALA A 162 11.94 8.98 -7.97
C ALA A 162 13.18 8.24 -8.46
N VAL A 163 13.11 7.64 -9.65
CA VAL A 163 14.23 6.92 -10.29
C VAL A 163 15.39 7.87 -10.62
N GLY A 164 15.10 9.02 -11.24
CA GLY A 164 16.11 10.02 -11.55
C GLY A 164 16.78 10.58 -10.29
N ILE A 165 16.01 10.83 -9.22
CA ILE A 165 16.53 11.30 -7.92
C ILE A 165 17.48 10.25 -7.32
N LEU A 166 17.11 8.97 -7.33
CA LEU A 166 17.98 7.89 -6.83
C LEU A 166 19.28 7.81 -7.61
N VAL A 167 19.19 7.84 -8.95
CA VAL A 167 20.38 7.75 -9.82
C VAL A 167 21.28 8.96 -9.63
N ALA A 168 20.73 10.17 -9.50
CA ALA A 168 21.52 11.38 -9.20
C ALA A 168 22.26 11.27 -7.86
N GLY A 169 21.59 10.77 -6.81
CA GLY A 169 22.21 10.52 -5.51
C GLY A 169 23.32 9.45 -5.57
N LEU A 170 23.06 8.32 -6.25
CA LEU A 170 24.05 7.24 -6.42
C LEU A 170 25.25 7.70 -7.23
N LYS A 171 25.03 8.47 -8.29
CA LYS A 171 26.10 9.07 -9.07
C LYS A 171 26.98 10.00 -8.23
N ALA A 172 26.35 10.91 -7.47
CA ALA A 172 27.07 11.83 -6.60
C ALA A 172 27.91 11.09 -5.55
N ARG A 173 27.44 10.00 -4.99
CA ARG A 173 28.20 9.14 -4.05
C ARG A 173 29.38 8.48 -4.73
N ARG A 174 29.18 7.85 -5.89
CA ARG A 174 30.26 7.22 -6.65
C ARG A 174 31.36 8.23 -6.98
N ASP A 175 30.95 9.41 -7.48
CA ASP A 175 31.88 10.47 -7.88
C ASP A 175 32.67 11.04 -6.67
N ALA A 176 32.08 10.96 -5.46
CA ALA A 176 32.75 11.29 -4.19
C ALA A 176 33.54 10.14 -3.56
N GLY A 177 33.61 8.98 -4.21
CA GLY A 177 34.30 7.79 -3.68
C GLY A 177 33.57 7.10 -2.53
N LEU A 178 32.28 7.36 -2.34
CA LEU A 178 31.43 6.73 -1.32
C LEU A 178 30.75 5.48 -1.85
N GLY A 179 30.47 4.52 -0.97
CA GLY A 179 29.60 3.39 -1.28
C GLY A 179 28.15 3.80 -1.53
N PRO A 180 27.31 2.96 -2.16
CA PRO A 180 25.91 3.26 -2.36
C PRO A 180 25.15 3.30 -1.02
N PHE A 181 23.95 3.86 -1.03
CA PHE A 181 22.93 3.63 -0.01
C PHE A 181 22.09 2.41 -0.39
N THR A 182 21.36 1.84 0.57
CA THR A 182 20.31 0.85 0.30
C THR A 182 19.05 1.58 -0.18
N ALA A 183 18.52 1.22 -1.36
CA ALA A 183 17.25 1.75 -1.87
C ALA A 183 16.11 0.81 -1.46
N LEU A 184 15.24 1.26 -0.55
CA LEU A 184 14.21 0.47 0.11
C LEU A 184 12.83 0.87 -0.37
N CYS A 185 12.27 0.12 -1.33
CA CYS A 185 10.92 0.34 -1.81
C CYS A 185 9.89 -0.16 -0.78
N CYS A 186 8.95 0.71 -0.39
CA CYS A 186 7.85 0.38 0.52
C CYS A 186 6.48 0.58 -0.14
N ASP A 187 6.41 0.58 -1.47
CA ASP A 187 5.17 0.63 -2.25
C ASP A 187 4.61 -0.77 -2.55
N ASN A 188 3.31 -0.84 -2.83
CA ASN A 188 2.62 -2.09 -3.16
C ASN A 188 2.85 -2.53 -4.63
N LEU A 189 4.10 -2.69 -5.02
CA LEU A 189 4.48 -3.27 -6.31
C LEU A 189 4.90 -4.73 -6.09
N PRO A 190 4.52 -5.67 -6.96
CA PRO A 190 5.07 -7.03 -6.92
C PRO A 190 6.59 -7.01 -7.05
N SER A 191 7.29 -7.73 -6.16
CA SER A 191 8.75 -7.77 -6.12
C SER A 191 9.39 -6.37 -6.18
N ASN A 192 8.88 -5.47 -5.40
CA ASN A 192 9.13 -4.02 -5.48
C ASN A 192 10.62 -3.64 -5.48
N GLY A 193 11.46 -4.31 -4.68
CA GLY A 193 12.91 -4.11 -4.67
C GLY A 193 13.58 -4.49 -5.99
N HIS A 194 13.18 -5.63 -6.58
CA HIS A 194 13.72 -6.10 -7.86
C HIS A 194 13.28 -5.19 -9.01
N VAL A 195 12.03 -4.75 -9.01
CA VAL A 195 11.52 -3.76 -9.98
C VAL A 195 12.32 -2.47 -9.86
N LEU A 196 12.47 -1.92 -8.65
CA LEU A 196 13.24 -0.70 -8.43
C LEU A 196 14.69 -0.82 -8.90
N ARG A 197 15.37 -1.96 -8.61
CA ARG A 197 16.74 -2.24 -9.11
C ARG A 197 16.79 -2.16 -10.63
N GLY A 198 15.85 -2.80 -11.32
CA GLY A 198 15.77 -2.77 -12.78
C GLY A 198 15.61 -1.36 -13.33
N LEU A 199 14.71 -0.57 -12.76
CA LEU A 199 14.43 0.80 -13.20
C LEU A 199 15.62 1.74 -12.99
N VAL A 200 16.26 1.66 -11.82
CA VAL A 200 17.44 2.48 -11.49
C VAL A 200 18.62 2.13 -12.42
N ARG A 201 18.85 0.82 -12.68
CA ARG A 201 19.86 0.36 -13.62
C ARG A 201 19.55 0.82 -15.05
N ASP A 202 18.31 0.64 -15.51
CA ASP A 202 17.88 1.02 -16.87
C ASP A 202 18.06 2.53 -17.09
N PHE A 203 17.69 3.36 -16.12
CA PHE A 203 17.88 4.81 -16.19
C PHE A 203 19.39 5.18 -16.21
N ALA A 204 20.18 4.57 -15.33
CA ALA A 204 21.61 4.82 -15.28
C ALA A 204 22.29 4.46 -16.61
N ALA A 205 21.91 3.35 -17.24
CA ALA A 205 22.45 2.91 -18.54
C ALA A 205 22.12 3.89 -19.69
N LEU A 206 21.04 4.65 -19.60
CA LEU A 206 20.72 5.69 -20.59
C LEU A 206 21.69 6.89 -20.56
N THR A 207 22.47 7.03 -19.48
CA THR A 207 23.39 8.16 -19.28
C THR A 207 24.84 7.77 -19.12
N ASP A 208 25.13 6.65 -18.43
CA ASP A 208 26.46 6.20 -18.06
C ASP A 208 26.49 4.69 -17.75
N ASP A 209 26.92 3.88 -18.71
CA ASP A 209 27.05 2.43 -18.56
C ASP A 209 27.94 2.01 -17.37
N LYS A 210 28.96 2.82 -17.04
CA LYS A 210 29.84 2.55 -15.89
C LYS A 210 29.09 2.78 -14.57
N LEU A 211 28.18 3.76 -14.52
CA LEU A 211 27.32 3.97 -13.37
C LEU A 211 26.35 2.80 -13.20
N ALA A 212 25.72 2.36 -14.29
CA ALA A 212 24.82 1.20 -14.27
C ALA A 212 25.54 -0.06 -13.77
N ALA A 213 26.75 -0.33 -14.27
CA ALA A 213 27.56 -1.46 -13.81
C ALA A 213 27.97 -1.32 -12.34
N TRP A 214 28.32 -0.13 -11.87
CA TRP A 214 28.67 0.12 -10.48
C TRP A 214 27.45 -0.09 -9.55
N ILE A 215 26.26 0.39 -9.94
CA ILE A 215 25.00 0.18 -9.20
C ILE A 215 24.68 -1.31 -9.12
N GLU A 216 24.81 -2.03 -10.25
CA GLU A 216 24.53 -3.48 -10.30
C GLU A 216 25.47 -4.28 -9.39
N ALA A 217 26.73 -3.89 -9.31
CA ALA A 217 27.75 -4.61 -8.53
C ALA A 217 27.72 -4.29 -7.03
N ASN A 218 27.30 -3.09 -6.64
CA ASN A 218 27.45 -2.59 -5.26
C ASN A 218 26.13 -2.23 -4.58
N GLY A 219 25.05 -1.98 -5.34
CA GLY A 219 23.77 -1.51 -4.81
C GLY A 219 22.97 -2.62 -4.11
N ALA A 220 22.19 -2.23 -3.09
CA ALA A 220 21.22 -3.10 -2.44
C ALA A 220 19.81 -2.53 -2.64
N PHE A 221 18.89 -3.41 -3.04
CA PHE A 221 17.49 -3.10 -3.34
C PHE A 221 16.58 -4.16 -2.72
N PRO A 222 16.52 -4.25 -1.38
CA PRO A 222 15.69 -5.25 -0.72
C PRO A 222 14.21 -5.09 -1.10
N ALA A 223 13.56 -6.20 -1.41
CA ALA A 223 12.11 -6.20 -1.53
C ALA A 223 11.46 -6.10 -0.15
N THR A 224 10.28 -5.50 -0.09
CA THR A 224 9.51 -5.38 1.15
C THR A 224 8.04 -5.69 0.93
N MET A 225 7.39 -6.20 1.98
CA MET A 225 5.94 -6.23 2.07
C MET A 225 5.52 -5.42 3.28
N VAL A 226 4.73 -4.38 3.05
CA VAL A 226 4.20 -3.48 4.07
C VAL A 226 2.70 -3.68 4.23
N ASP A 227 2.20 -3.69 5.45
CA ASP A 227 0.76 -3.78 5.73
C ASP A 227 0.39 -2.97 6.97
N ARG A 228 -0.48 -2.02 6.76
CA ARG A 228 -1.24 -1.25 7.75
C ARG A 228 -2.36 -0.48 7.05
N ILE A 229 -3.52 -0.38 7.67
CA ILE A 229 -4.57 0.54 7.23
C ILE A 229 -4.29 1.91 7.84
N VAL A 230 -4.00 2.88 6.96
CA VAL A 230 -3.76 4.29 7.29
C VAL A 230 -4.70 5.12 6.42
N PRO A 231 -5.91 5.46 6.91
CA PRO A 231 -6.86 6.28 6.16
C PRO A 231 -6.33 7.70 5.95
N ALA A 232 -6.90 8.40 4.97
CA ALA A 232 -6.64 9.83 4.83
C ALA A 232 -7.15 10.58 6.08
N THR A 233 -6.27 11.40 6.67
CA THR A 233 -6.60 12.23 7.83
C THR A 233 -7.60 13.32 7.42
N THR A 234 -8.71 13.45 8.15
CA THR A 234 -9.74 14.46 7.93
C THR A 234 -9.57 15.64 8.90
N GLU A 235 -10.26 16.77 8.63
CA GLU A 235 -10.31 17.89 9.56
C GLU A 235 -10.90 17.51 10.93
N ALA A 236 -11.85 16.59 10.94
CA ALA A 236 -12.42 16.05 12.18
C ALA A 236 -11.37 15.26 13.00
N ASP A 237 -10.51 14.50 12.33
CA ASP A 237 -9.41 13.77 12.97
C ASP A 237 -8.39 14.74 13.56
N ILE A 238 -8.05 15.81 12.84
CA ILE A 238 -7.13 16.85 13.32
C ILE A 238 -7.71 17.51 14.58
N ALA A 239 -8.99 17.88 14.56
CA ALA A 239 -9.66 18.47 15.71
C ALA A 239 -9.72 17.51 16.92
N GLU A 240 -9.97 16.23 16.67
CA GLU A 240 -10.01 15.23 17.75
C GLU A 240 -8.61 14.99 18.35
N VAL A 241 -7.57 14.90 17.54
CA VAL A 241 -6.20 14.79 18.04
C VAL A 241 -5.85 16.02 18.88
N ALA A 242 -6.14 17.24 18.39
CA ALA A 242 -5.90 18.47 19.14
C ALA A 242 -6.61 18.49 20.50
N ARG A 243 -7.86 18.00 20.54
CA ARG A 243 -8.62 17.85 21.79
C ARG A 243 -7.97 16.85 22.77
N LEU A 244 -7.47 15.73 22.23
CA LEU A 244 -6.89 14.66 23.06
C LEU A 244 -5.51 15.02 23.61
N ILE A 245 -4.67 15.72 22.84
CA ILE A 245 -3.32 16.09 23.29
C ILE A 245 -3.23 17.48 23.93
N GLY A 246 -4.27 18.32 23.77
CA GLY A 246 -4.32 19.69 24.29
C GLY A 246 -3.46 20.69 23.50
N LEU A 247 -2.94 20.31 22.34
CA LEU A 247 -2.09 21.10 21.45
C LEU A 247 -2.60 21.01 20.01
N GLU A 248 -2.25 22.01 19.18
CA GLU A 248 -2.48 21.92 17.73
C GLU A 248 -1.44 20.97 17.09
N ASP A 249 -1.88 19.97 16.36
CA ASP A 249 -1.06 19.15 15.46
C ASP A 249 -1.61 19.28 14.04
N ALA A 250 -0.85 19.91 13.15
CA ALA A 250 -1.28 20.15 11.76
C ALA A 250 -1.08 18.92 10.85
N ALA A 251 -0.41 17.88 11.34
CA ALA A 251 -0.03 16.72 10.52
C ALA A 251 -0.22 15.38 11.25
N PRO A 252 -1.30 15.16 12.01
CA PRO A 252 -1.49 13.88 12.66
C PRO A 252 -1.70 12.77 11.64
N VAL A 253 -1.42 11.54 12.05
CA VAL A 253 -1.68 10.33 11.27
C VAL A 253 -2.64 9.45 12.03
N ILE A 254 -3.62 8.92 11.32
CA ILE A 254 -4.60 7.98 11.84
C ILE A 254 -4.28 6.59 11.30
N GLY A 255 -4.32 5.56 12.14
CA GLY A 255 -4.04 4.20 11.71
C GLY A 255 -4.67 3.15 12.60
N GLU A 256 -4.70 1.91 12.11
CA GLU A 256 -5.03 0.76 12.94
C GLU A 256 -3.85 0.40 13.87
N PRO A 257 -4.09 -0.35 14.97
CA PRO A 257 -3.02 -0.87 15.82
C PRO A 257 -2.10 -1.86 15.10
N PHE A 258 -2.67 -2.67 14.20
CA PHE A 258 -1.91 -3.65 13.43
C PHE A 258 -0.91 -2.97 12.50
N ARG A 259 0.28 -3.55 12.43
CA ARG A 259 1.29 -3.23 11.41
C ARG A 259 2.09 -4.48 11.10
N GLN A 260 2.51 -4.64 9.86
CA GLN A 260 3.42 -5.70 9.43
C GLN A 260 4.43 -5.15 8.44
N TRP A 261 5.67 -5.61 8.56
CA TRP A 261 6.73 -5.27 7.64
C TRP A 261 7.66 -6.48 7.47
N ALA A 262 7.64 -7.10 6.30
CA ALA A 262 8.63 -8.08 5.90
C ALA A 262 9.64 -7.41 4.97
N ILE A 263 10.94 -7.67 5.19
CA ILE A 263 12.05 -6.99 4.51
C ILE A 263 13.10 -8.04 4.18
N GLU A 264 13.59 -8.08 2.95
CA GLU A 264 14.80 -8.85 2.61
C GLU A 264 16.01 -8.24 3.32
N ASP A 265 16.76 -9.06 4.08
CA ASP A 265 17.87 -8.55 4.90
C ASP A 265 19.14 -8.33 4.08
N VAL A 266 19.06 -7.43 3.10
CA VAL A 266 20.16 -7.06 2.19
C VAL A 266 20.43 -5.56 2.29
N PHE A 267 21.37 -5.16 3.14
CA PHE A 267 21.73 -3.76 3.40
C PHE A 267 23.22 -3.53 3.24
N VAL A 268 23.61 -2.49 2.49
CA VAL A 268 25.05 -2.17 2.23
C VAL A 268 25.71 -1.35 3.33
N ALA A 269 24.95 -0.65 4.17
CA ALA A 269 25.50 0.23 5.20
C ALA A 269 24.80 0.04 6.57
N GLY A 270 24.25 -1.15 6.82
CA GLY A 270 23.46 -1.47 8.01
C GLY A 270 22.07 -0.87 7.99
N ARG A 271 21.31 -1.17 9.04
CA ARG A 271 19.90 -0.75 9.23
C ARG A 271 19.59 -0.54 10.72
N PRO A 272 18.48 0.14 11.06
CA PRO A 272 17.95 0.13 12.43
C PRO A 272 17.59 -1.30 12.88
N ASP A 273 17.48 -1.51 14.18
CA ASP A 273 17.04 -2.78 14.76
C ASP A 273 15.52 -3.00 14.61
N TRP A 274 15.01 -2.87 13.40
CA TRP A 274 13.58 -3.05 13.08
C TRP A 274 13.07 -4.45 13.44
N ASP A 275 13.93 -5.48 13.33
CA ASP A 275 13.63 -6.84 13.75
C ASP A 275 13.31 -6.94 15.25
N GLN A 276 13.96 -6.12 16.08
CA GLN A 276 13.72 -6.10 17.52
C GLN A 276 12.41 -5.43 17.93
N VAL A 277 11.73 -4.82 16.97
CA VAL A 277 10.44 -4.12 17.17
C VAL A 277 9.33 -4.64 16.26
N GLY A 278 9.53 -5.85 15.73
CA GLY A 278 8.49 -6.63 15.06
C GLY A 278 8.51 -6.61 13.53
N ALA A 279 9.50 -5.97 12.87
CA ALA A 279 9.70 -6.18 11.45
C ALA A 279 10.32 -7.57 11.22
N GLN A 280 9.93 -8.22 10.15
CA GLN A 280 10.37 -9.57 9.80
C GLN A 280 11.51 -9.48 8.77
N MET A 281 12.76 -9.74 9.21
CA MET A 281 13.89 -9.86 8.30
C MET A 281 13.89 -11.24 7.70
N VAL A 282 13.82 -11.30 6.37
CA VAL A 282 13.64 -12.57 5.62
C VAL A 282 14.63 -12.67 4.47
N SER A 283 14.82 -13.88 3.96
CA SER A 283 15.61 -14.11 2.74
C SER A 283 14.81 -13.83 1.47
N GLU A 284 13.47 -13.94 1.54
CA GLU A 284 12.55 -13.77 0.42
C GLU A 284 11.21 -13.21 0.91
N VAL A 285 10.75 -12.12 0.30
CA VAL A 285 9.49 -11.46 0.66
C VAL A 285 8.29 -12.03 -0.09
N ALA A 286 8.49 -12.70 -1.23
CA ALA A 286 7.40 -13.17 -2.09
C ALA A 286 6.29 -13.95 -1.37
N PRO A 287 6.54 -14.88 -0.42
CA PRO A 287 5.47 -15.54 0.32
C PRO A 287 4.57 -14.58 1.11
N PHE A 288 5.13 -13.50 1.68
CA PHE A 288 4.37 -12.47 2.38
C PHE A 288 3.55 -11.61 1.42
N GLU A 289 4.08 -11.30 0.24
CA GLU A 289 3.35 -10.60 -0.81
C GLU A 289 2.14 -11.42 -1.27
N PHE A 290 2.30 -12.71 -1.56
CA PHE A 290 1.21 -13.61 -1.94
C PHE A 290 0.16 -13.71 -0.85
N MET A 291 0.58 -13.89 0.40
CA MET A 291 -0.33 -13.95 1.55
C MET A 291 -1.17 -12.68 1.64
N LYS A 292 -0.54 -11.51 1.65
CA LYS A 292 -1.26 -10.22 1.71
C LYS A 292 -2.16 -10.02 0.50
N LEU A 293 -1.64 -10.23 -0.72
CA LEU A 293 -2.35 -9.96 -1.95
C LEU A 293 -3.62 -10.82 -2.08
N ARG A 294 -3.51 -12.11 -1.80
CA ARG A 294 -4.62 -13.06 -1.96
C ARG A 294 -5.55 -13.05 -0.76
N MET A 295 -5.02 -13.18 0.46
CA MET A 295 -5.84 -13.32 1.66
C MET A 295 -6.41 -11.99 2.15
N LEU A 296 -5.61 -10.92 2.24
CA LEU A 296 -6.11 -9.61 2.67
C LEU A 296 -6.79 -8.88 1.53
N ASN A 297 -6.05 -8.61 0.43
CA ASN A 297 -6.56 -7.75 -0.63
C ASN A 297 -7.67 -8.43 -1.46
N GLY A 298 -7.60 -9.75 -1.67
CA GLY A 298 -8.65 -10.53 -2.32
C GLY A 298 -9.95 -10.53 -1.53
N ALA A 299 -9.87 -10.84 -0.22
CA ALA A 299 -11.01 -10.79 0.68
C ALA A 299 -11.59 -9.37 0.81
N HIS A 300 -10.73 -8.36 0.89
CA HIS A 300 -11.11 -6.96 0.99
C HIS A 300 -11.92 -6.50 -0.24
N SER A 301 -11.47 -6.87 -1.45
CA SER A 301 -12.20 -6.57 -2.69
C SER A 301 -13.55 -7.29 -2.75
N SER A 302 -13.57 -8.59 -2.49
CA SER A 302 -14.81 -9.38 -2.52
C SER A 302 -15.85 -8.85 -1.51
N LEU A 303 -15.39 -8.56 -0.29
CA LEU A 303 -16.23 -7.97 0.76
C LEU A 303 -16.72 -6.58 0.39
N ALA A 304 -15.89 -5.76 -0.26
CA ALA A 304 -16.27 -4.41 -0.67
C ALA A 304 -17.42 -4.43 -1.70
N TYR A 305 -17.36 -5.30 -2.71
CA TYR A 305 -18.44 -5.41 -3.68
C TYR A 305 -19.71 -5.96 -3.07
N LEU A 306 -19.63 -7.09 -2.35
CA LEU A 306 -20.80 -7.70 -1.70
C LEU A 306 -21.39 -6.78 -0.62
N GLY A 307 -20.55 -6.18 0.22
CA GLY A 307 -20.98 -5.28 1.29
C GLY A 307 -21.64 -4.02 0.76
N TYR A 308 -21.06 -3.41 -0.29
CA TYR A 308 -21.68 -2.25 -0.93
C TYR A 308 -23.06 -2.59 -1.50
N LEU A 309 -23.19 -3.68 -2.23
CA LEU A 309 -24.46 -4.15 -2.80
C LEU A 309 -25.49 -4.45 -1.69
N ALA A 310 -25.05 -5.07 -0.59
CA ALA A 310 -25.91 -5.33 0.58
C ALA A 310 -26.27 -4.07 1.39
N GLY A 311 -25.72 -2.90 1.03
CA GLY A 311 -26.02 -1.62 1.69
C GLY A 311 -25.16 -1.28 2.89
N HIS A 312 -24.03 -1.97 3.10
CA HIS A 312 -23.04 -1.64 4.13
C HIS A 312 -22.07 -0.55 3.65
N GLU A 313 -21.96 0.52 4.41
CA GLU A 313 -21.08 1.64 4.06
C GLU A 313 -19.60 1.32 4.29
N THR A 314 -19.31 0.56 5.37
CA THR A 314 -17.94 0.28 5.80
C THR A 314 -17.61 -1.21 5.80
N VAL A 315 -16.31 -1.50 5.76
CA VAL A 315 -15.78 -2.87 5.90
C VAL A 315 -16.19 -3.48 7.25
N ALA A 316 -16.19 -2.67 8.31
CA ALA A 316 -16.57 -3.13 9.64
C ALA A 316 -18.04 -3.57 9.70
N GLU A 317 -18.94 -2.79 9.09
CA GLU A 317 -20.35 -3.18 8.97
C GLU A 317 -20.52 -4.45 8.13
N ALA A 318 -19.88 -4.51 6.97
CA ALA A 318 -19.97 -5.66 6.06
C ALA A 318 -19.41 -6.93 6.71
N SER A 319 -18.23 -6.88 7.34
CA SER A 319 -17.62 -8.03 8.02
C SER A 319 -18.30 -8.38 9.36
N GLY A 320 -19.03 -7.45 9.96
CA GLY A 320 -19.89 -7.67 11.12
C GLY A 320 -21.19 -8.41 10.78
N ASP A 321 -21.62 -8.42 9.51
CA ASP A 321 -22.76 -9.23 9.07
C ASP A 321 -22.39 -10.70 9.10
N PRO A 322 -23.12 -11.56 9.86
CA PRO A 322 -22.78 -12.97 10.00
C PRO A 322 -22.74 -13.75 8.69
N VAL A 323 -23.52 -13.35 7.69
CA VAL A 323 -23.54 -14.00 6.36
C VAL A 323 -22.26 -13.68 5.60
N LEU A 324 -21.86 -12.40 5.56
CA LEU A 324 -20.65 -11.99 4.87
C LEU A 324 -19.38 -12.44 5.62
N ALA A 325 -19.43 -12.55 6.95
CA ALA A 325 -18.34 -13.13 7.73
C ALA A 325 -18.13 -14.62 7.38
N ARG A 326 -19.22 -15.42 7.23
CA ARG A 326 -19.11 -16.81 6.76
C ARG A 326 -18.60 -16.90 5.33
N PHE A 327 -19.09 -16.04 4.45
CA PHE A 327 -18.56 -15.94 3.07
C PHE A 327 -17.03 -15.72 3.07
N LEU A 328 -16.51 -14.82 3.91
CA LEU A 328 -15.05 -14.59 4.02
C LEU A 328 -14.31 -15.87 4.47
N GLN A 329 -14.85 -16.63 5.41
CA GLN A 329 -14.24 -17.88 5.86
C GLN A 329 -14.16 -18.89 4.72
N GLY A 330 -15.24 -19.06 3.94
CA GLY A 330 -15.26 -19.92 2.77
C GLY A 330 -14.29 -19.42 1.67
N LEU A 331 -14.23 -18.10 1.45
CA LEU A 331 -13.28 -17.51 0.51
C LEU A 331 -11.83 -17.81 0.91
N TRP A 332 -11.48 -17.66 2.19
CA TRP A 332 -10.14 -18.00 2.65
C TRP A 332 -9.85 -19.50 2.58
N ALA A 333 -10.83 -20.37 2.77
CA ALA A 333 -10.66 -21.82 2.57
C ALA A 333 -10.31 -22.16 1.11
N GLU A 334 -10.81 -21.39 0.16
CA GLU A 334 -10.41 -21.52 -1.25
C GLU A 334 -9.04 -20.87 -1.55
N ILE A 335 -8.69 -19.77 -0.91
CA ILE A 335 -7.44 -19.03 -1.16
C ILE A 335 -6.23 -19.74 -0.52
N VAL A 336 -6.32 -20.15 0.73
CA VAL A 336 -5.20 -20.68 1.54
C VAL A 336 -4.38 -21.76 0.83
N PRO A 337 -4.98 -22.76 0.15
CA PRO A 337 -4.20 -23.79 -0.56
C PRO A 337 -3.32 -23.27 -1.70
N THR A 338 -3.52 -22.02 -2.14
CA THR A 338 -2.75 -21.39 -3.22
C THR A 338 -1.67 -20.42 -2.70
N VAL A 339 -1.58 -20.23 -1.40
CA VAL A 339 -0.63 -19.31 -0.79
C VAL A 339 0.56 -20.07 -0.23
N PRO A 340 1.79 -19.82 -0.71
CA PRO A 340 2.98 -20.34 -0.05
C PRO A 340 3.07 -19.71 1.34
N ALA A 341 2.99 -20.54 2.39
CA ALA A 341 3.01 -20.05 3.75
C ALA A 341 4.39 -19.44 4.08
N PRO A 342 4.42 -18.14 4.51
CA PRO A 342 5.67 -17.56 4.96
C PRO A 342 6.23 -18.29 6.18
N GLN A 343 7.55 -18.27 6.35
CA GLN A 343 8.19 -18.93 7.48
C GLN A 343 7.62 -18.41 8.82
N GLY A 344 7.19 -19.33 9.67
CA GLY A 344 6.64 -19.02 10.99
C GLY A 344 5.19 -18.50 10.99
N VAL A 345 4.51 -18.48 9.84
CA VAL A 345 3.12 -18.01 9.72
C VAL A 345 2.16 -19.18 9.52
N VAL A 346 1.12 -19.23 10.35
CA VAL A 346 -0.03 -20.13 10.18
C VAL A 346 -1.13 -19.36 9.46
N LEU A 347 -1.40 -19.71 8.20
CA LEU A 347 -2.35 -18.97 7.35
C LEU A 347 -3.77 -18.93 7.92
N GLY A 348 -4.21 -19.98 8.63
CA GLY A 348 -5.51 -20.01 9.31
C GLY A 348 -5.61 -18.97 10.44
N ASP A 349 -4.53 -18.73 11.16
CA ASP A 349 -4.52 -17.71 12.23
C ASP A 349 -4.43 -16.31 11.62
N TYR A 350 -3.74 -16.16 10.50
CA TYR A 350 -3.75 -14.92 9.74
C TYR A 350 -5.15 -14.57 9.23
N ALA A 351 -5.93 -15.54 8.72
CA ALA A 351 -7.32 -15.34 8.31
C ALA A 351 -8.21 -14.86 9.47
N LYS A 352 -8.06 -15.45 10.67
CA LYS A 352 -8.77 -15.00 11.88
C LYS A 352 -8.39 -13.57 12.28
N ALA A 353 -7.10 -13.27 12.25
CA ALA A 353 -6.61 -11.91 12.52
C ALA A 353 -7.15 -10.89 11.51
N LEU A 354 -7.23 -11.25 10.22
CA LEU A 354 -7.85 -10.41 9.19
C LEU A 354 -9.32 -10.11 9.48
N LEU A 355 -10.10 -11.12 9.87
CA LEU A 355 -11.50 -10.91 10.22
C LEU A 355 -11.65 -9.94 11.40
N THR A 356 -10.82 -10.10 12.44
CA THR A 356 -10.80 -9.18 13.59
C THR A 356 -10.43 -7.75 13.18
N ARG A 357 -9.47 -7.58 12.28
CA ARG A 357 -9.08 -6.26 11.74
C ARG A 357 -10.23 -5.62 10.94
N PHE A 358 -10.90 -6.39 10.07
CA PHE A 358 -12.02 -5.91 9.26
C PHE A 358 -13.20 -5.48 10.14
N GLN A 359 -13.44 -6.18 11.24
CA GLN A 359 -14.53 -5.89 12.18
C GLN A 359 -14.24 -4.71 13.13
N ASN A 360 -13.09 -4.06 13.03
CA ASN A 360 -12.78 -2.89 13.85
C ASN A 360 -13.65 -1.68 13.47
N PRO A 361 -14.64 -1.28 14.29
CA PRO A 361 -15.57 -0.21 13.92
C PRO A 361 -14.93 1.18 14.00
N ALA A 362 -13.78 1.30 14.68
CA ALA A 362 -13.06 2.56 14.76
C ALA A 362 -12.40 2.94 13.43
N ILE A 363 -12.13 1.96 12.55
CA ILE A 363 -11.61 2.19 11.20
C ILE A 363 -12.77 2.29 10.21
N ARG A 364 -13.12 3.51 9.82
CA ARG A 364 -14.20 3.76 8.87
C ARG A 364 -13.73 3.62 7.41
N HIS A 365 -13.23 2.44 7.03
CA HIS A 365 -12.81 2.18 5.67
C HIS A 365 -14.03 1.85 4.80
N ARG A 366 -14.34 2.73 3.84
CA ARG A 366 -15.56 2.63 3.04
C ARG A 366 -15.45 1.55 1.97
N THR A 367 -16.48 0.72 1.85
CA THR A 367 -16.60 -0.32 0.82
C THR A 367 -16.43 0.26 -0.58
N TRP A 368 -17.05 1.42 -0.85
CA TRP A 368 -16.93 2.14 -2.11
C TRP A 368 -15.49 2.53 -2.48
N GLN A 369 -14.67 2.98 -1.52
CA GLN A 369 -13.27 3.33 -1.77
C GLN A 369 -12.43 2.12 -2.16
N ILE A 370 -12.71 0.96 -1.56
CA ILE A 370 -12.02 -0.28 -1.87
C ILE A 370 -12.45 -0.82 -3.23
N ALA A 371 -13.72 -0.62 -3.59
CA ALA A 371 -14.31 -1.07 -4.85
C ALA A 371 -13.76 -0.35 -6.09
N MET A 372 -13.07 0.80 -5.93
CA MET A 372 -12.43 1.52 -7.03
C MET A 372 -11.33 0.67 -7.71
N ASP A 373 -11.06 0.95 -8.99
CA ASP A 373 -9.99 0.35 -9.79
C ASP A 373 -10.07 -1.18 -9.89
N GLY A 374 -11.29 -1.72 -9.92
CA GLY A 374 -11.55 -3.16 -9.93
C GLY A 374 -10.91 -3.85 -11.12
N SER A 375 -10.90 -3.23 -12.30
CA SER A 375 -10.27 -3.78 -13.51
C SER A 375 -8.77 -4.05 -13.34
N GLN A 376 -8.07 -3.24 -12.54
CA GLN A 376 -6.65 -3.42 -12.23
C GLN A 376 -6.42 -4.37 -11.05
N LYS A 377 -7.35 -4.43 -10.12
CA LYS A 377 -7.23 -5.22 -8.89
C LYS A 377 -7.61 -6.69 -9.06
N LEU A 378 -8.66 -6.98 -9.82
CA LEU A 378 -9.18 -8.34 -10.01
C LEU A 378 -8.14 -9.35 -10.48
N PRO A 379 -7.33 -9.05 -11.53
CA PRO A 379 -6.36 -9.99 -12.06
C PRO A 379 -5.42 -10.55 -10.99
N GLN A 380 -4.91 -9.67 -10.13
CA GLN A 380 -3.92 -10.02 -9.11
C GLN A 380 -4.56 -10.62 -7.85
N ARG A 381 -5.75 -10.12 -7.46
CA ARG A 381 -6.36 -10.44 -6.17
C ARG A 381 -7.21 -11.71 -6.18
N LEU A 382 -7.90 -12.01 -7.30
CA LEU A 382 -8.83 -13.12 -7.42
C LEU A 382 -8.50 -14.05 -8.59
N LEU A 383 -8.28 -13.50 -9.80
CA LEU A 383 -8.19 -14.34 -11.01
C LEU A 383 -6.95 -15.24 -11.04
N GLY A 384 -5.82 -14.76 -10.47
CA GLY A 384 -4.63 -15.60 -10.29
C GLY A 384 -4.91 -16.83 -9.41
N THR A 385 -5.59 -16.62 -8.28
CA THR A 385 -6.02 -17.70 -7.38
C THR A 385 -6.99 -18.66 -8.07
N ILE A 386 -7.98 -18.13 -8.81
CA ILE A 386 -8.94 -18.93 -9.59
C ILE A 386 -8.21 -19.85 -10.57
N ARG A 387 -7.24 -19.31 -11.33
CA ARG A 387 -6.45 -20.12 -12.28
C ARG A 387 -5.73 -21.28 -11.62
N GLU A 388 -5.13 -21.05 -10.46
CA GLU A 388 -4.44 -22.11 -9.71
C GLU A 388 -5.41 -23.17 -9.20
N ARG A 389 -6.56 -22.76 -8.66
CA ARG A 389 -7.61 -23.67 -8.21
C ARG A 389 -8.15 -24.52 -9.36
N LEU A 390 -8.43 -23.91 -10.50
CA LEU A 390 -8.90 -24.62 -11.69
C LEU A 390 -7.88 -25.62 -12.24
N ARG A 391 -6.58 -25.27 -12.22
CA ARG A 391 -5.53 -26.23 -12.59
C ARG A 391 -5.45 -27.41 -11.63
N ALA A 392 -5.72 -27.18 -10.35
CA ALA A 392 -5.77 -28.22 -9.34
C ALA A 392 -7.10 -29.01 -9.34
N GLY A 393 -8.06 -28.70 -10.20
CA GLY A 393 -9.39 -29.31 -10.20
C GLY A 393 -10.22 -29.02 -8.95
N ALA A 394 -9.92 -27.93 -8.26
CA ALA A 394 -10.53 -27.55 -6.99
C ALA A 394 -11.69 -26.56 -7.18
N PRO A 395 -12.68 -26.52 -6.28
CA PRO A 395 -13.82 -25.61 -6.36
C PRO A 395 -13.40 -24.14 -6.19
N ILE A 396 -14.22 -23.25 -6.79
CA ILE A 396 -13.99 -21.78 -6.80
C ILE A 396 -15.26 -20.99 -6.46
N ASP A 397 -16.21 -21.57 -5.74
CA ASP A 397 -17.55 -20.99 -5.58
C ASP A 397 -17.53 -19.62 -4.91
N HIS A 398 -16.74 -19.45 -3.82
CA HIS A 398 -16.60 -18.17 -3.12
C HIS A 398 -15.80 -17.16 -3.96
N LEU A 399 -14.74 -17.60 -4.63
CA LEU A 399 -13.98 -16.76 -5.55
C LEU A 399 -14.84 -16.31 -6.74
N ALA A 400 -15.64 -17.20 -7.30
CA ALA A 400 -16.57 -16.90 -8.40
C ALA A 400 -17.64 -15.89 -7.96
N LEU A 401 -18.17 -16.00 -6.73
CA LEU A 401 -19.09 -15.01 -6.19
C LEU A 401 -18.40 -13.64 -6.02
N GLY A 402 -17.16 -13.59 -5.59
CA GLY A 402 -16.39 -12.35 -5.53
C GLY A 402 -16.27 -11.65 -6.89
N VAL A 403 -16.01 -12.43 -7.96
CA VAL A 403 -15.97 -11.92 -9.35
C VAL A 403 -17.36 -11.49 -9.82
N ALA A 404 -18.39 -12.30 -9.57
CA ALA A 404 -19.77 -11.97 -9.94
C ALA A 404 -20.26 -10.68 -9.22
N ALA A 405 -19.86 -10.48 -7.98
CA ALA A 405 -20.17 -9.27 -7.22
C ALA A 405 -19.52 -8.01 -7.85
N TRP A 406 -18.28 -8.11 -8.32
CA TRP A 406 -17.66 -7.04 -9.11
C TRP A 406 -18.43 -6.79 -10.41
N MET A 407 -18.77 -7.84 -11.15
CA MET A 407 -19.57 -7.71 -12.39
C MET A 407 -20.91 -7.03 -12.13
N ARG A 408 -21.58 -7.37 -11.02
CA ARG A 408 -22.83 -6.73 -10.60
C ARG A 408 -22.63 -5.27 -10.21
N TYR A 409 -21.55 -4.94 -9.49
CA TYR A 409 -21.20 -3.57 -9.07
C TYR A 409 -20.94 -2.66 -10.27
N VAL A 410 -20.19 -3.12 -11.27
CA VAL A 410 -19.84 -2.29 -12.44
C VAL A 410 -21.01 -2.06 -13.41
N THR A 411 -22.18 -2.67 -13.18
CA THR A 411 -23.41 -2.28 -13.91
C THR A 411 -23.87 -0.86 -13.56
N GLY A 412 -23.29 -0.25 -12.51
CA GLY A 412 -23.58 1.13 -12.11
C GLY A 412 -24.91 1.34 -11.39
N THR A 413 -25.59 0.25 -10.96
CA THR A 413 -26.88 0.33 -10.26
C THR A 413 -26.86 -0.56 -9.01
N ASP A 414 -27.23 -0.06 -7.86
CA ASP A 414 -27.32 -0.85 -6.62
C ASP A 414 -28.60 -1.73 -6.58
N GLU A 415 -28.80 -2.45 -5.47
CA GLU A 415 -29.97 -3.33 -5.31
C GLU A 415 -31.29 -2.58 -5.14
N LYS A 416 -31.24 -1.30 -4.79
CA LYS A 416 -32.41 -0.43 -4.61
C LYS A 416 -32.73 0.40 -5.84
N GLY A 417 -31.92 0.23 -6.92
CA GLY A 417 -32.04 1.01 -8.17
C GLY A 417 -31.31 2.36 -8.13
N GLY A 418 -30.53 2.62 -7.08
CA GLY A 418 -29.69 3.81 -6.97
C GLY A 418 -28.45 3.72 -7.87
N ALA A 419 -27.96 4.86 -8.35
CA ALA A 419 -26.76 4.92 -9.16
C ALA A 419 -25.51 4.66 -8.31
N ILE A 420 -24.59 3.82 -8.81
CA ILE A 420 -23.26 3.61 -8.25
C ILE A 420 -22.26 4.49 -9.00
N ASP A 421 -21.48 5.31 -8.29
CA ASP A 421 -20.34 6.03 -8.84
C ASP A 421 -19.18 5.03 -9.05
N VAL A 422 -19.14 4.38 -10.21
CA VAL A 422 -18.09 3.41 -10.57
C VAL A 422 -16.85 4.18 -10.98
N ARG A 423 -15.79 4.10 -10.17
CA ARG A 423 -14.47 4.69 -10.47
C ARG A 423 -13.49 3.61 -10.86
N ASP A 424 -13.15 3.60 -12.14
CA ASP A 424 -12.28 2.58 -12.73
C ASP A 424 -11.60 3.16 -14.00
N PRO A 425 -10.33 2.87 -14.27
CA PRO A 425 -9.67 3.30 -15.50
C PRO A 425 -10.40 2.88 -16.78
N LEU A 426 -11.10 1.75 -16.74
CA LEU A 426 -11.91 1.22 -17.87
C LEU A 426 -13.39 1.57 -17.77
N VAL A 427 -13.79 2.56 -16.97
CA VAL A 427 -15.21 2.86 -16.69
C VAL A 427 -16.04 3.07 -17.96
N ALA A 428 -15.52 3.73 -18.98
CA ALA A 428 -16.24 3.94 -20.24
C ALA A 428 -16.50 2.63 -21.00
N GLU A 429 -15.53 1.73 -21.02
CA GLU A 429 -15.67 0.41 -21.65
C GLU A 429 -16.59 -0.50 -20.84
N LEU A 430 -16.43 -0.54 -19.51
CA LEU A 430 -17.30 -1.28 -18.61
C LEU A 430 -18.76 -0.85 -18.79
N LYS A 431 -19.02 0.44 -18.77
CA LYS A 431 -20.37 1.00 -18.96
C LYS A 431 -20.97 0.57 -20.31
N ARG A 432 -20.24 0.74 -21.40
CA ARG A 432 -20.70 0.35 -22.74
C ARG A 432 -21.08 -1.12 -22.80
N ARG A 433 -20.26 -2.02 -22.23
CA ARG A 433 -20.50 -3.47 -22.25
C ARG A 433 -21.66 -3.87 -21.34
N THR A 434 -21.76 -3.29 -20.17
CA THR A 434 -22.84 -3.59 -19.21
C THR A 434 -24.20 -3.08 -19.71
N GLU A 435 -24.26 -1.89 -20.34
CA GLU A 435 -25.48 -1.37 -20.95
C GLU A 435 -25.96 -2.25 -22.12
N ALA A 436 -25.05 -2.75 -22.95
CA ALA A 436 -25.39 -3.64 -24.06
C ALA A 436 -25.92 -5.01 -23.60
N ALA A 437 -25.38 -5.57 -22.53
CA ALA A 437 -25.80 -6.86 -21.96
C ALA A 437 -27.05 -6.77 -21.08
N GLY A 438 -27.32 -5.59 -20.51
CA GLY A 438 -28.45 -5.36 -19.60
C GLY A 438 -28.37 -6.21 -18.32
N ARG A 439 -29.48 -6.87 -17.96
CA ARG A 439 -29.57 -7.75 -16.78
C ARG A 439 -29.48 -9.24 -17.09
N ASP A 440 -29.15 -9.59 -18.32
CA ASP A 440 -28.88 -10.99 -18.67
C ASP A 440 -27.50 -11.40 -18.15
N ALA A 441 -27.48 -12.30 -17.17
CA ALA A 441 -26.26 -12.72 -16.51
C ALA A 441 -25.29 -13.41 -17.47
N SER A 442 -25.78 -14.19 -18.42
CA SER A 442 -24.93 -14.88 -19.40
C SER A 442 -24.28 -13.90 -20.37
N ALA A 443 -25.10 -12.99 -20.93
CA ALA A 443 -24.61 -11.95 -21.85
C ALA A 443 -23.61 -11.00 -21.12
N LEU A 444 -23.86 -10.69 -19.84
CA LEU A 444 -22.99 -9.82 -19.06
C LEU A 444 -21.64 -10.48 -18.75
N VAL A 445 -21.63 -11.76 -18.38
CA VAL A 445 -20.40 -12.53 -18.17
C VAL A 445 -19.60 -12.61 -19.47
N GLU A 446 -20.24 -12.94 -20.60
CA GLU A 446 -19.57 -12.97 -21.91
C GLU A 446 -18.98 -11.61 -22.27
N ALA A 447 -19.75 -10.53 -22.13
CA ALA A 447 -19.31 -9.17 -22.44
C ALA A 447 -18.12 -8.74 -21.61
N LEU A 448 -18.13 -8.97 -20.28
CA LEU A 448 -17.08 -8.54 -19.38
C LEU A 448 -15.83 -9.42 -19.44
N THR A 449 -15.99 -10.75 -19.56
CA THR A 449 -14.85 -11.66 -19.70
C THR A 449 -14.09 -11.46 -21.01
N GLY A 450 -14.75 -10.92 -22.05
CA GLY A 450 -14.12 -10.48 -23.29
C GLY A 450 -13.17 -9.28 -23.14
N ILE A 451 -12.97 -8.72 -21.94
CA ILE A 451 -11.93 -7.72 -21.68
C ILE A 451 -10.62 -8.46 -21.34
N GLU A 452 -9.82 -8.71 -22.37
CA GLU A 452 -8.58 -9.50 -22.25
C GLU A 452 -7.60 -8.93 -21.23
N ALA A 453 -7.53 -7.60 -21.11
CA ALA A 453 -6.70 -6.92 -20.11
C ALA A 453 -7.03 -7.29 -18.66
N ILE A 454 -8.26 -7.77 -18.38
CA ILE A 454 -8.70 -8.21 -17.05
C ILE A 454 -8.63 -9.74 -16.96
N PHE A 455 -9.30 -10.44 -17.86
CA PHE A 455 -9.57 -11.89 -17.76
C PHE A 455 -8.55 -12.76 -18.51
N GLY A 456 -7.71 -12.17 -19.35
CA GLY A 456 -6.85 -12.93 -20.25
C GLY A 456 -7.66 -13.64 -21.33
N SER A 457 -6.99 -14.50 -22.10
CA SER A 457 -7.61 -15.31 -23.16
C SER A 457 -8.07 -16.70 -22.68
N ASP A 458 -7.67 -17.10 -21.47
CA ASP A 458 -7.87 -18.44 -20.92
C ASP A 458 -9.21 -18.60 -20.18
N LEU A 459 -9.60 -17.63 -19.36
CA LEU A 459 -10.80 -17.73 -18.52
C LEU A 459 -12.12 -17.64 -19.27
N PRO A 460 -12.28 -16.83 -20.34
CA PRO A 460 -13.56 -16.71 -21.05
C PRO A 460 -14.08 -18.04 -21.63
N GLY A 461 -13.16 -18.92 -22.05
CA GLY A 461 -13.50 -20.24 -22.61
C GLY A 461 -13.63 -21.37 -21.58
N ASP A 462 -13.26 -21.14 -20.32
CA ASP A 462 -13.31 -22.19 -19.28
C ASP A 462 -14.68 -22.23 -18.60
N LEU A 463 -15.47 -23.26 -18.94
CA LEU A 463 -16.79 -23.45 -18.36
C LEU A 463 -16.77 -23.69 -16.85
N ARG A 464 -15.64 -24.14 -16.28
CA ARG A 464 -15.47 -24.29 -14.83
C ARG A 464 -15.40 -22.93 -14.13
N PHE A 465 -15.04 -21.88 -14.87
CA PHE A 465 -15.06 -20.49 -14.41
C PHE A 465 -16.37 -19.80 -14.75
N THR A 466 -16.78 -19.80 -16.02
CA THR A 466 -17.91 -19.00 -16.48
C THR A 466 -19.25 -19.47 -15.93
N LYS A 467 -19.48 -20.79 -15.78
CA LYS A 467 -20.74 -21.31 -15.21
C LYS A 467 -21.01 -20.83 -13.79
N PRO A 468 -20.12 -21.03 -12.78
CA PRO A 468 -20.38 -20.55 -11.42
C PRO A 468 -20.50 -19.02 -11.36
N VAL A 469 -19.69 -18.28 -12.11
CA VAL A 469 -19.80 -16.80 -12.16
C VAL A 469 -21.17 -16.38 -12.68
N THR A 470 -21.67 -17.00 -13.76
CA THR A 470 -23.00 -16.70 -14.33
C THR A 470 -24.12 -17.06 -13.35
N ALA A 471 -24.03 -18.21 -12.69
CA ALA A 471 -25.03 -18.63 -11.71
C ALA A 471 -25.10 -17.64 -10.52
N HIS A 472 -23.95 -17.23 -10.00
CA HIS A 472 -23.89 -16.24 -8.92
C HIS A 472 -24.38 -14.85 -9.37
N LEU A 473 -24.02 -14.42 -10.58
CA LEU A 473 -24.49 -13.15 -11.11
C LEU A 473 -26.01 -13.12 -11.29
N ALA A 474 -26.59 -14.20 -11.80
CA ALA A 474 -28.05 -14.35 -11.89
C ALA A 474 -28.71 -14.28 -10.50
N SER A 475 -28.14 -14.97 -9.51
CA SER A 475 -28.62 -14.93 -8.12
C SER A 475 -28.50 -13.54 -7.51
N LEU A 476 -27.40 -12.79 -7.79
CA LEU A 476 -27.23 -11.41 -7.34
C LEU A 476 -28.30 -10.46 -7.93
N PHE A 477 -28.71 -10.68 -9.17
CA PHE A 477 -29.81 -9.91 -9.77
C PHE A 477 -31.18 -10.26 -9.22
N ASP A 478 -31.40 -11.52 -8.85
CA ASP A 478 -32.70 -12.03 -8.39
C ASP A 478 -32.89 -11.86 -6.87
N LYS A 479 -31.89 -12.24 -6.08
CA LYS A 479 -31.99 -12.37 -4.60
C LYS A 479 -31.18 -11.33 -3.82
N GLY A 480 -30.25 -10.64 -4.51
CA GLY A 480 -29.31 -9.72 -3.89
C GLY A 480 -28.09 -10.37 -3.25
N ALA A 481 -27.13 -9.56 -2.83
CA ALA A 481 -25.80 -9.98 -2.37
C ALA A 481 -25.87 -10.85 -1.10
N LYS A 482 -26.64 -10.44 -0.11
CA LYS A 482 -26.73 -11.15 1.16
C LYS A 482 -27.34 -12.55 1.01
N ALA A 483 -28.45 -12.66 0.27
CA ALA A 483 -29.10 -13.97 0.05
C ALA A 483 -28.24 -14.89 -0.85
N THR A 484 -27.54 -14.34 -1.83
CA THR A 484 -26.59 -15.10 -2.66
C THR A 484 -25.41 -15.61 -1.84
N ALA A 485 -24.80 -14.77 -1.00
CA ALA A 485 -23.72 -15.20 -0.11
C ALA A 485 -24.18 -16.26 0.90
N ALA A 486 -25.40 -16.14 1.43
CA ALA A 486 -25.99 -17.12 2.35
C ALA A 486 -26.18 -18.50 1.71
N SER A 487 -26.31 -18.60 0.39
CA SER A 487 -26.49 -19.89 -0.29
C SER A 487 -25.22 -20.73 -0.40
N LEU A 488 -24.07 -20.18 -0.05
CA LEU A 488 -22.79 -20.89 -0.03
C LEU A 488 -22.47 -21.57 1.32
N GLY A 489 -23.29 -21.36 2.34
CA GLY A 489 -23.17 -22.01 3.64
C GLY A 489 -22.89 -21.06 4.79
#